data_960d8fbf4d70adbbc295783100810539
#
_entry.id   960d8fbf4d70adbbc295783100810539
#
_cell.length_a   1.000
_cell.length_b   1.000
_cell.length_c   1.000
_cell.angle_alpha   90.00
_cell.angle_beta   90.00
_cell.angle_gamma   90.00
#
_symmetry.space_group_name_H-M   'P 1'
#
loop_
_entity.id
_entity.type
_entity.pdbx_description
1 polymer ?
#
loop_
_entity_poly.entity_id
_entity_poly.type
_entity_poly.pdbx_seq_one_letter_code
_entity_poly.pdbx_strand_id
1 'polypeptide(L)'
;MEKEIKYLPIINRSDSCKVKVSDICYITRDDRKLLFDTEYGLKTTYGKMNTVERYLGPEFVRCMSGCIVNLSKVRETKNMIVYFENGKELKLGRTGYVRLKQRFNAYLRKMPPWDDKKDDTNRNEDTDNDGH
;
A
#
# COMPACT_ATOMS: atom_id res chain seq x y z
N MET A 1 8.53 9.14 20.30
CA MET A 1 9.28 8.94 19.57
C MET A 1 9.15 9.40 18.26
N GLU A 2 10.04 9.77 17.68
CA GLU A 2 9.90 10.22 16.51
C GLU A 2 10.02 9.28 15.45
N LYS A 3 9.50 9.47 14.34
CA LYS A 3 9.60 8.59 13.31
C LYS A 3 10.74 8.87 12.54
N GLU A 4 11.46 7.90 12.19
CA GLU A 4 12.58 8.00 11.36
C GLU A 4 12.16 8.15 9.96
N ILE A 5 12.70 9.04 9.17
CA ILE A 5 12.42 9.16 7.76
C ILE A 5 13.32 8.21 7.03
N LYS A 6 12.73 7.29 6.33
CA LYS A 6 13.49 6.28 5.60
C LYS A 6 13.51 6.53 4.12
N TYR A 7 14.61 6.17 3.51
CA TYR A 7 14.76 6.30 2.06
C TYR A 7 15.26 4.98 1.50
N LEU A 8 14.95 4.71 0.26
CA LEU A 8 15.47 3.56 -0.45
C LEU A 8 16.33 4.06 -1.61
N PRO A 9 17.49 3.47 -1.81
CA PRO A 9 18.34 3.89 -2.92
C PRO A 9 17.85 3.24 -4.20
N ILE A 10 17.76 4.01 -5.26
CA ILE A 10 17.36 3.52 -6.57
C ILE A 10 18.54 3.81 -7.51
N ILE A 11 19.16 2.77 -8.00
CA ILE A 11 20.30 2.91 -8.88
C ILE A 11 20.04 2.12 -10.14
N ASN A 12 20.07 2.76 -11.27
CA ASN A 12 19.94 2.07 -12.54
C ASN A 12 20.87 2.71 -13.54
N ARG A 13 20.87 2.26 -14.79
CA ARG A 13 21.81 2.73 -15.76
C ARG A 13 21.76 4.20 -15.99
N SER A 14 20.60 4.79 -16.02
CA SER A 14 20.48 6.18 -16.37
C SER A 14 20.42 7.12 -15.19
N ASP A 15 20.02 6.65 -14.01
CA ASP A 15 19.81 7.52 -12.89
C ASP A 15 20.20 6.95 -11.59
N SER A 16 20.40 7.78 -10.60
CA SER A 16 20.58 7.36 -9.22
C SER A 16 19.79 8.33 -8.38
N CYS A 17 18.97 7.83 -7.50
CA CYS A 17 18.21 8.69 -6.61
C CYS A 17 17.86 7.96 -5.34
N LYS A 18 17.36 8.66 -4.36
CA LYS A 18 16.82 8.02 -3.18
C LYS A 18 15.34 8.36 -3.16
N VAL A 19 14.52 7.41 -2.80
CA VAL A 19 13.08 7.59 -2.75
C VAL A 19 12.66 7.54 -1.30
N LYS A 20 11.92 8.54 -0.86
CA LYS A 20 11.40 8.52 0.50
C LYS A 20 10.32 7.46 0.57
N VAL A 21 10.45 6.54 1.50
CA VAL A 21 9.51 5.42 1.60
C VAL A 21 8.06 5.91 1.70
N SER A 22 7.83 6.96 2.47
CA SER A 22 6.47 7.45 2.64
C SER A 22 5.88 8.06 1.37
N ASP A 23 6.69 8.31 0.34
CA ASP A 23 6.17 8.85 -0.92
C ASP A 23 5.77 7.74 -1.89
N ILE A 24 6.01 6.49 -1.55
CA ILE A 24 5.71 5.39 -2.44
C ILE A 24 4.23 5.04 -2.36
N CYS A 25 3.56 5.00 -3.50
CA CYS A 25 2.15 4.61 -3.56
C CYS A 25 2.04 3.10 -3.69
N TYR A 26 2.79 2.52 -4.59
CA TYR A 26 2.81 1.06 -4.72
C TYR A 26 4.05 0.63 -5.49
N ILE A 27 4.40 -0.64 -5.35
CA ILE A 27 5.57 -1.21 -6.00
C ILE A 27 5.10 -2.44 -6.75
N THR A 28 5.49 -2.55 -8.02
CA THR A 28 5.15 -3.74 -8.80
C THR A 28 6.44 -4.31 -9.36
N ARG A 29 6.36 -5.53 -9.86
CA ARG A 29 7.51 -6.18 -10.43
C ARG A 29 7.26 -6.55 -11.88
N ASP A 30 8.23 -6.29 -12.74
CA ASP A 30 8.17 -6.68 -14.12
C ASP A 30 9.46 -7.45 -14.35
N ASP A 31 9.39 -8.77 -14.33
CA ASP A 31 10.55 -9.67 -14.47
C ASP A 31 11.48 -9.39 -13.29
N ARG A 32 12.69 -8.90 -13.49
CA ARG A 32 13.60 -8.62 -12.42
C ARG A 32 13.62 -7.16 -12.03
N LYS A 33 12.79 -6.37 -12.67
CA LYS A 33 12.78 -4.95 -12.43
C LYS A 33 11.68 -4.61 -11.45
N LEU A 34 11.98 -3.75 -10.50
CA LEU A 34 11.00 -3.26 -9.56
C LEU A 34 10.61 -1.86 -9.99
N LEU A 35 9.30 -1.60 -9.98
CA LEU A 35 8.77 -0.32 -10.39
C LEU A 35 8.13 0.33 -9.18
N PHE A 36 8.69 1.47 -8.78
CA PHE A 36 8.20 2.19 -7.61
C PHE A 36 7.38 3.38 -8.10
N ASP A 37 6.06 3.29 -7.93
CA ASP A 37 5.20 4.40 -8.30
C ASP A 37 5.13 5.31 -7.09
N THR A 38 5.63 6.52 -7.22
CA THR A 38 5.72 7.44 -6.11
C THR A 38 4.94 8.71 -6.40
N GLU A 39 4.83 9.57 -5.41
CA GLU A 39 4.18 10.85 -5.57
C GLU A 39 4.89 11.68 -6.61
N TYR A 40 6.15 11.43 -6.86
CA TYR A 40 6.94 12.21 -7.78
C TYR A 40 7.33 11.46 -9.05
N GLY A 41 6.62 10.42 -9.38
CA GLY A 41 6.85 9.72 -10.63
C GLY A 41 7.29 8.29 -10.43
N LEU A 42 7.56 7.64 -11.53
CA LEU A 42 7.95 6.24 -11.53
C LEU A 42 9.46 6.11 -11.45
N LYS A 43 9.94 5.28 -10.54
CA LYS A 43 11.36 4.99 -10.42
C LYS A 43 11.54 3.51 -10.56
N THR A 44 12.58 3.08 -11.22
CA THR A 44 12.80 1.65 -11.45
C THR A 44 14.20 1.25 -11.09
N THR A 45 14.37 0.01 -10.67
CA THR A 45 15.66 -0.56 -10.42
C THR A 45 15.53 -2.07 -10.47
N TYR A 46 16.63 -2.78 -10.57
CA TYR A 46 16.60 -4.23 -10.50
C TYR A 46 16.69 -4.60 -9.02
N GLY A 47 15.99 -5.64 -8.64
CA GLY A 47 16.01 -6.08 -7.26
C GLY A 47 14.94 -7.11 -6.99
N LYS A 48 14.83 -7.50 -5.73
CA LYS A 48 13.85 -8.50 -5.33
C LYS A 48 12.84 -7.90 -4.38
N MET A 49 11.58 -8.26 -4.58
CA MET A 49 10.50 -7.79 -3.74
C MET A 49 10.74 -8.14 -2.27
N ASN A 50 11.23 -9.34 -1.99
CA ASN A 50 11.46 -9.76 -0.62
C ASN A 50 12.46 -8.86 0.09
N THR A 51 13.45 -8.40 -0.64
CA THR A 51 14.47 -7.55 -0.06
C THR A 51 13.88 -6.19 0.30
N VAL A 52 13.11 -5.63 -0.62
CA VAL A 52 12.53 -4.32 -0.40
C VAL A 52 11.52 -4.35 0.73
N GLU A 53 10.72 -5.41 0.76
CA GLU A 53 9.66 -5.51 1.75
C GLU A 53 10.17 -5.36 3.17
N ARG A 54 11.39 -5.80 3.44
CA ARG A 54 11.94 -5.70 4.77
C ARG A 54 12.13 -4.29 5.27
N TYR A 55 12.19 -3.33 4.35
CA TYR A 55 12.41 -1.95 4.72
C TYR A 55 11.14 -1.12 4.75
N LEU A 56 9.98 -1.78 4.58
CA LEU A 56 8.72 -1.06 4.53
C LEU A 56 7.95 -1.22 5.84
N GLY A 57 7.21 -0.23 6.21
CA GLY A 57 6.44 -0.27 7.45
C GLY A 57 5.15 -1.04 7.31
N PRO A 58 4.40 -1.13 8.38
CA PRO A 58 3.15 -1.93 8.40
C PRO A 58 2.05 -1.38 7.50
N GLU A 59 2.16 -0.14 7.05
CA GLU A 59 1.17 0.41 6.16
C GLU A 59 1.30 -0.15 4.75
N PHE A 60 2.40 -0.88 4.45
CA PHE A 60 2.58 -1.49 3.15
C PHE A 60 2.08 -2.93 3.19
N VAL A 61 1.26 -3.31 2.23
CA VAL A 61 0.68 -4.63 2.16
C VAL A 61 1.08 -5.31 0.88
N ARG A 62 1.67 -6.49 1.00
CA ARG A 62 2.00 -7.27 -0.18
C ARG A 62 0.79 -8.08 -0.54
N CYS A 63 -0.01 -7.58 -1.45
CA CYS A 63 -1.26 -8.23 -1.82
C CYS A 63 -1.09 -9.34 -2.85
N MET A 64 0.06 -9.33 -3.55
CA MET A 64 0.40 -10.39 -4.48
C MET A 64 1.90 -10.49 -4.49
N SER A 65 2.45 -11.58 -5.00
CA SER A 65 3.90 -11.78 -5.00
C SER A 65 4.63 -10.64 -5.69
N GLY A 66 4.02 -10.05 -6.67
CA GLY A 66 4.65 -8.95 -7.40
C GLY A 66 4.03 -7.60 -7.17
N CYS A 67 3.35 -7.40 -6.04
CA CYS A 67 2.71 -6.11 -5.81
C CYS A 67 2.59 -5.77 -4.34
N ILE A 68 3.08 -4.60 -3.96
CA ILE A 68 2.98 -4.09 -2.59
C ILE A 68 2.31 -2.72 -2.68
N VAL A 69 1.31 -2.48 -1.83
CA VAL A 69 0.55 -1.24 -1.86
C VAL A 69 0.69 -0.51 -0.53
N ASN A 70 0.88 0.79 -0.57
CA ASN A 70 0.96 1.61 0.62
C ASN A 70 -0.44 2.07 1.00
N LEU A 71 -1.00 1.50 2.04
CA LEU A 71 -2.38 1.81 2.45
C LEU A 71 -2.57 3.27 2.79
N SER A 72 -1.54 3.94 3.29
CA SER A 72 -1.66 5.33 3.67
C SER A 72 -1.88 6.25 2.47
N LYS A 73 -1.63 5.75 1.26
CA LYS A 73 -1.83 6.54 0.05
C LYS A 73 -3.11 6.16 -0.68
N VAL A 74 -3.83 5.16 -0.19
CA VAL A 74 -5.05 4.71 -0.84
C VAL A 74 -6.22 5.57 -0.40
N ARG A 75 -7.01 6.07 -1.35
CA ARG A 75 -8.21 6.82 -1.07
C ARG A 75 -9.42 5.89 -0.99
N GLU A 76 -9.53 4.98 -1.93
CA GLU A 76 -10.67 4.05 -1.92
C GLU A 76 -10.40 2.84 -2.81
N THR A 77 -11.17 1.77 -2.61
CA THR A 77 -11.08 0.60 -3.47
C THR A 77 -12.48 0.32 -3.99
N LYS A 78 -12.57 -0.05 -5.29
CA LYS A 78 -13.85 -0.30 -5.88
C LYS A 78 -13.67 -1.02 -7.19
N ASN A 79 -14.46 -2.06 -7.41
CA ASN A 79 -14.44 -2.79 -8.69
C ASN A 79 -13.04 -3.24 -9.13
N MET A 80 -12.30 -3.82 -8.22
CA MET A 80 -10.97 -4.36 -8.49
C MET A 80 -9.94 -3.28 -8.77
N ILE A 81 -10.23 -2.04 -8.48
CA ILE A 81 -9.28 -0.95 -8.69
C ILE A 81 -8.98 -0.27 -7.36
N VAL A 82 -7.73 0.04 -7.15
CA VAL A 82 -7.28 0.78 -5.98
C VAL A 82 -7.04 2.21 -6.46
N TYR A 83 -7.70 3.18 -5.84
CA TYR A 83 -7.56 4.58 -6.21
C TYR A 83 -6.71 5.28 -5.16
N PHE A 84 -5.69 5.98 -5.60
CA PHE A 84 -4.77 6.65 -4.70
C PHE A 84 -5.08 8.13 -4.55
N GLU A 85 -4.62 8.73 -3.47
CA GLU A 85 -4.91 10.13 -3.19
C GLU A 85 -4.44 11.06 -4.30
N ASN A 86 -3.39 10.71 -4.99
CA ASN A 86 -2.85 11.55 -6.06
C ASN A 86 -3.48 11.30 -7.42
N GLY A 87 -4.54 10.49 -7.47
CA GLY A 87 -5.23 10.22 -8.71
C GLY A 87 -4.77 8.98 -9.46
N LYS A 88 -3.71 8.32 -9.00
CA LYS A 88 -3.26 7.11 -9.66
C LYS A 88 -4.26 6.00 -9.41
N GLU A 89 -4.29 5.02 -10.30
CA GLU A 89 -5.17 3.87 -10.17
C GLU A 89 -4.37 2.61 -10.40
N LEU A 90 -4.68 1.56 -9.67
CA LEU A 90 -4.00 0.29 -9.82
C LEU A 90 -5.07 -0.80 -9.89
N LYS A 91 -5.12 -1.51 -11.02
CA LYS A 91 -6.08 -2.57 -11.18
C LYS A 91 -5.48 -3.86 -10.68
N LEU A 92 -6.21 -4.62 -9.89
CA LEU A 92 -5.73 -5.87 -9.34
C LEU A 92 -6.60 -7.03 -9.78
N GLY A 93 -6.05 -8.21 -9.79
CA GLY A 93 -6.83 -9.40 -10.01
C GLY A 93 -7.64 -9.68 -8.76
N ARG A 94 -8.54 -10.64 -8.85
CA ARG A 94 -9.44 -10.93 -7.74
C ARG A 94 -8.75 -11.26 -6.42
N THR A 95 -7.81 -12.15 -6.44
CA THR A 95 -7.14 -12.57 -5.22
C THR A 95 -6.40 -11.41 -4.56
N GLY A 96 -5.67 -10.65 -5.33
CA GLY A 96 -4.94 -9.50 -4.80
C GLY A 96 -5.88 -8.44 -4.28
N TYR A 97 -6.96 -8.20 -5.00
CA TYR A 97 -7.93 -7.19 -4.60
C TYR A 97 -8.61 -7.56 -3.28
N VAL A 98 -9.01 -8.80 -3.14
CA VAL A 98 -9.67 -9.24 -1.91
C VAL A 98 -8.74 -9.08 -0.73
N ARG A 99 -7.48 -9.48 -0.90
CA ARG A 99 -6.50 -9.37 0.16
C ARG A 99 -6.24 -7.90 0.52
N LEU A 100 -6.09 -7.06 -0.50
CA LEU A 100 -5.83 -5.65 -0.29
C LEU A 100 -7.01 -5.02 0.43
N LYS A 101 -8.23 -5.31 -0.01
CA LYS A 101 -9.40 -4.72 0.57
C LYS A 101 -9.57 -5.10 2.05
N GLN A 102 -9.28 -6.34 2.39
CA GLN A 102 -9.37 -6.76 3.77
C GLN A 102 -8.40 -5.98 4.65
N ARG A 103 -7.18 -5.78 4.18
CA ARG A 103 -6.18 -5.06 4.93
C ARG A 103 -6.50 -3.57 4.99
N PHE A 104 -7.05 -3.03 3.92
CA PHE A 104 -7.44 -1.64 3.88
C PHE A 104 -8.60 -1.38 4.84
N ASN A 105 -9.56 -2.31 4.91
CA ASN A 105 -10.67 -2.18 5.84
C ASN A 105 -10.15 -2.17 7.28
N ALA A 106 -9.19 -3.02 7.60
CA ALA A 106 -8.61 -3.06 8.92
C ALA A 106 -7.89 -1.74 9.24
N TYR A 107 -7.20 -1.21 8.24
CA TYR A 107 -6.50 0.05 8.38
C TYR A 107 -7.49 1.18 8.66
N LEU A 108 -8.61 1.21 7.92
CA LEU A 108 -9.61 2.23 8.11
C LEU A 108 -10.27 2.15 9.48
N ARG A 109 -10.45 0.95 10.00
CA ARG A 109 -11.07 0.80 11.31
C ARG A 109 -10.23 1.33 12.46
N LYS A 110 -8.96 1.56 12.22
CA LYS A 110 -8.11 2.12 13.24
C LYS A 110 -8.10 3.63 13.22
N MET A 111 -8.85 4.23 12.30
CA MET A 111 -8.91 5.66 12.24
C MET A 111 -10.09 6.16 13.04
N PRO A 112 -10.03 7.36 13.63
CA PRO A 112 -11.20 7.93 14.26
C PRO A 112 -12.25 8.18 13.21
N PRO A 113 -13.53 8.01 13.48
CA PRO A 113 -14.06 7.70 14.79
C PRO A 113 -14.10 6.23 15.13
N TRP A 114 -13.61 5.35 14.23
CA TRP A 114 -13.78 3.93 14.42
C TRP A 114 -12.76 3.34 15.39
N ASP A 115 -11.69 4.06 15.66
CA ASP A 115 -10.67 3.56 16.55
C ASP A 115 -11.02 3.94 17.98
N ASP A 116 -12.12 3.40 18.49
CA ASP A 116 -12.54 3.70 19.81
C ASP A 116 -12.75 2.41 20.56
N LYS A 117 -11.82 2.00 21.35
CA LYS A 117 -11.93 0.79 21.98
C LYS A 117 -12.98 0.69 22.97
N LYS A 118 -13.45 1.73 23.50
CA LYS A 118 -14.45 1.62 24.42
C LYS A 118 -15.71 1.18 23.91
N ASP A 119 -15.94 1.41 22.72
CA ASP A 119 -17.12 0.98 22.16
C ASP A 119 -17.19 -0.29 21.69
N ASP A 120 -16.49 -0.99 21.93
CA ASP A 120 -16.53 -2.23 21.39
C ASP A 120 -17.65 -2.97 21.55
N THR A 121 -18.37 -2.57 22.06
CA THR A 121 -19.46 -3.30 22.20
C THR A 121 -20.16 -3.46 21.00
N ASN A 122 -20.39 -3.44 20.64
CA ASN A 122 -20.97 -3.55 19.60
C ASN A 122 -20.81 -4.04 18.59
N ARG A 123 -20.80 -4.27 18.48
CA ARG A 123 -20.77 -4.65 17.54
C ARG A 123 -20.87 -5.08 16.55
N ASN A 124 -21.20 -5.33 16.37
CA ASN A 124 -21.37 -5.71 15.46
C ASN A 124 -21.68 -5.70 14.48
N GLU A 125 -21.90 -5.46 14.37
CA GLU A 125 -22.23 -5.32 13.46
C GLU A 125 -22.18 -5.39 12.48
N ASP A 126 -22.23 -5.29 12.52
CA ASP A 126 -22.23 -5.21 11.48
C ASP A 126 -22.03 -5.59 10.62
N THR A 127 -22.21 -5.80 10.63
CA THR A 127 -22.17 -6.01 9.75
C THR A 127 -22.21 -6.15 8.84
N ASP A 128 -22.36 -5.93 8.74
CA ASP A 128 -22.48 -5.80 7.82
C ASP A 128 -22.46 -5.85 6.92
N ASN A 129 -22.58 -5.79 6.93
CA ASN A 129 -22.65 -5.61 6.06
C ASN A 129 -22.54 -5.60 5.20
N ASP A 130 -22.60 -5.47 5.06
CA ASP A 130 -22.55 -5.31 4.23
C ASP A 130 -22.52 -5.26 3.52
N GLY A 131 -22.64 -5.35 3.48
CA GLY A 131 -22.75 -5.17 2.78
C GLY A 131 -22.69 -5.12 2.23
N HIS A 132 -22.99 -4.84 2.12
CA HIS A 132 -23.05 -4.65 1.63
C HIS A 132 -23.02 -4.53 1.36
#